data_529d4c48533afdee391525d9479b4692
#
_entry.id   529d4c48533afdee391525d9479b4692
#
_cell.length_a   1.000
_cell.length_b   1.000
_cell.length_c   1.000
_cell.angle_alpha   90.00
_cell.angle_beta   90.00
_cell.angle_gamma   90.00
#
_symmetry.space_group_name_H-M   'P 1'
#
loop_
_entity.id
_entity.type
_entity.pdbx_description
1 polymer ?
#
loop_
_entity_poly.entity_id
_entity_poly.type
_entity_poly.pdbx_seq_one_letter_code
_entity_poly.pdbx_strand_id
1 'polypeptide(L)'
;MKRIWLWLPLGLFVLFFGVVAYGLVKPADRTITSKMIGKPLPQFSLPPAHDGQPGLGSASFSQGQPRLLNIFASWCIPCIAEAPVLMQMRSMGVPIDAIAIRDRPEDVGRFLARNGNPNQRIGSDTVGKVQISLGSSGV
;
A
#
# COMPACT_ATOMS: atom_id res chain seq x y z
N MET A 1 37.25 -44.14 -16.53
CA MET A 1 35.89 -43.75 -16.04
C MET A 1 35.89 -42.93 -14.76
N LYS A 2 37.00 -42.84 -13.99
CA LYS A 2 37.03 -42.10 -12.71
C LYS A 2 37.14 -40.56 -12.81
N ARG A 3 37.52 -40.00 -13.95
CA ARG A 3 37.70 -38.55 -14.12
C ARG A 3 36.38 -37.76 -14.33
N ILE A 4 35.31 -38.37 -14.82
CA ILE A 4 34.01 -37.74 -15.04
C ILE A 4 33.35 -37.39 -13.71
N TRP A 5 33.55 -38.16 -12.64
CA TRP A 5 33.02 -37.88 -11.31
C TRP A 5 33.59 -36.62 -10.67
N LEU A 6 34.81 -36.22 -11.05
CA LEU A 6 35.42 -34.96 -10.57
C LEU A 6 34.78 -33.70 -11.22
N TRP A 7 34.20 -33.86 -12.43
CA TRP A 7 33.55 -32.74 -13.12
C TRP A 7 32.06 -32.58 -12.76
N LEU A 8 31.47 -33.59 -12.12
CA LEU A 8 30.07 -33.60 -11.76
C LEU A 8 29.71 -32.48 -10.76
N PRO A 9 30.47 -32.28 -9.67
CA PRO A 9 30.18 -31.15 -8.75
C PRO A 9 30.38 -29.79 -9.39
N LEU A 10 31.37 -29.64 -10.29
CA LEU A 10 31.59 -28.41 -11.02
C LEU A 10 30.43 -28.11 -11.98
N GLY A 11 29.94 -29.13 -12.70
CA GLY A 11 28.79 -29.01 -13.61
C GLY A 11 27.50 -28.60 -12.83
N LEU A 12 27.29 -29.20 -11.66
CA LEU A 12 26.18 -28.89 -10.79
C LEU A 12 26.25 -27.45 -10.26
N PHE A 13 27.45 -27.00 -9.90
CA PHE A 13 27.71 -25.64 -9.46
C PHE A 13 27.40 -24.61 -10.56
N VAL A 14 27.92 -24.82 -11.76
CA VAL A 14 27.67 -23.94 -12.92
C VAL A 14 26.19 -23.91 -13.27
N LEU A 15 25.51 -25.08 -13.25
CA LEU A 15 24.08 -25.16 -13.50
C LEU A 15 23.28 -24.37 -12.46
N PHE A 16 23.60 -24.55 -11.17
CA PHE A 16 22.93 -23.84 -10.07
C PHE A 16 23.08 -22.32 -10.21
N PHE A 17 24.32 -21.83 -10.38
CA PHE A 17 24.56 -20.40 -10.55
C PHE A 17 23.98 -19.86 -11.87
N GLY A 18 23.95 -20.64 -12.93
CA GLY A 18 23.29 -20.28 -14.17
C GLY A 18 21.78 -20.07 -14.01
N VAL A 19 21.11 -20.98 -13.29
CA VAL A 19 19.67 -20.86 -12.99
C VAL A 19 19.38 -19.64 -12.09
N VAL A 20 20.21 -19.44 -11.06
CA VAL A 20 20.06 -18.27 -10.16
C VAL A 20 20.28 -16.96 -10.93
N ALA A 21 21.34 -16.87 -11.73
CA ALA A 21 21.62 -15.70 -12.55
C ALA A 21 20.49 -15.43 -13.56
N TYR A 22 19.97 -16.45 -14.21
CA TYR A 22 18.83 -16.34 -15.11
C TYR A 22 17.58 -15.83 -14.40
N GLY A 23 17.29 -16.33 -13.18
CA GLY A 23 16.16 -15.86 -12.36
C GLY A 23 16.29 -14.41 -11.90
N LEU A 24 17.53 -13.95 -11.64
CA LEU A 24 17.79 -12.57 -11.25
C LEU A 24 17.71 -11.57 -12.40
N VAL A 25 18.11 -11.99 -13.61
CA VAL A 25 18.07 -11.13 -14.81
C VAL A 25 16.68 -11.08 -15.43
N LYS A 26 15.86 -12.12 -15.24
CA LYS A 26 14.49 -12.14 -15.74
C LYS A 26 13.64 -11.14 -14.91
N PRO A 27 13.12 -10.06 -15.52
CA PRO A 27 12.25 -9.14 -14.79
C PRO A 27 11.03 -9.92 -14.27
N ALA A 28 10.87 -9.94 -12.95
CA ALA A 28 9.65 -10.48 -12.37
C ALA A 28 8.49 -9.62 -12.85
N ASP A 29 7.49 -10.23 -13.44
CA ASP A 29 6.24 -9.55 -13.75
C ASP A 29 5.58 -9.17 -12.41
N ARG A 30 5.76 -7.90 -12.03
CA ARG A 30 5.22 -7.32 -10.80
C ARG A 30 3.87 -6.65 -11.03
N THR A 31 3.17 -7.04 -12.08
CA THR A 31 1.83 -6.54 -12.35
C THR A 31 0.88 -7.02 -11.26
N ILE A 32 0.72 -6.20 -10.23
CA ILE A 32 -0.26 -6.46 -9.18
C ILE A 32 -1.63 -6.05 -9.72
N THR A 33 -2.37 -7.02 -10.24
CA THR A 33 -3.74 -6.79 -10.69
C THR A 33 -4.64 -6.68 -9.45
N SER A 34 -5.17 -5.48 -9.18
CA SER A 34 -6.10 -5.30 -8.08
C SER A 34 -7.37 -6.14 -8.30
N LYS A 35 -7.77 -6.88 -7.27
CA LYS A 35 -9.01 -7.67 -7.28
C LYS A 35 -10.27 -6.80 -7.29
N MET A 36 -10.13 -5.49 -7.09
CA MET A 36 -11.23 -4.53 -7.02
C MET A 36 -11.54 -3.85 -8.36
N ILE A 37 -10.71 -4.02 -9.39
CA ILE A 37 -10.97 -3.42 -10.71
C ILE A 37 -12.34 -3.86 -11.24
N GLY A 38 -13.18 -2.90 -11.57
CA GLY A 38 -14.53 -3.13 -12.11
C GLY A 38 -15.56 -3.63 -11.10
N LYS A 39 -15.21 -3.70 -9.81
CA LYS A 39 -16.14 -4.09 -8.75
C LYS A 39 -16.65 -2.88 -7.98
N PRO A 40 -17.88 -2.94 -7.46
CA PRO A 40 -18.40 -1.90 -6.59
C PRO A 40 -17.60 -1.81 -5.30
N LEU A 41 -17.40 -0.59 -4.80
CA LEU A 41 -16.73 -0.36 -3.52
C LEU A 41 -17.54 -1.03 -2.39
N PRO A 42 -16.91 -1.83 -1.52
CA PRO A 42 -17.57 -2.40 -0.35
C PRO A 42 -18.18 -1.29 0.53
N GLN A 43 -19.33 -1.61 1.14
CA GLN A 43 -19.96 -0.68 2.07
C GLN A 43 -19.20 -0.65 3.40
N PHE A 44 -18.77 0.54 3.81
CA PHE A 44 -18.11 0.78 5.09
C PHE A 44 -18.43 2.16 5.63
N SER A 45 -18.31 2.31 6.94
CA SER A 45 -18.36 3.59 7.65
C SER A 45 -17.33 3.54 8.77
N LEU A 46 -16.33 4.40 8.69
CA LEU A 46 -15.24 4.48 9.64
C LEU A 46 -15.33 5.81 10.43
N PRO A 47 -15.16 5.76 11.76
CA PRO A 47 -15.10 6.97 12.58
C PRO A 47 -13.86 7.80 12.20
N PRO A 48 -13.81 9.07 12.62
CA PRO A 48 -12.60 9.89 12.48
C PRO A 48 -11.37 9.20 13.05
N ALA A 49 -10.26 9.26 12.33
CA ALA A 49 -8.98 8.70 12.80
C ALA A 49 -8.20 9.67 13.70
N HIS A 50 -8.58 10.96 13.70
CA HIS A 50 -7.93 12.02 14.45
C HIS A 50 -8.90 13.17 14.65
N ASP A 51 -8.76 13.92 15.76
CA ASP A 51 -9.58 15.07 16.07
C ASP A 51 -9.45 16.17 15.00
N GLY A 52 -10.57 16.81 14.66
CA GLY A 52 -10.62 17.84 13.62
C GLY A 52 -10.68 17.34 12.19
N GLN A 53 -10.69 16.02 11.95
CA GLN A 53 -10.89 15.41 10.63
C GLN A 53 -12.20 14.63 10.60
N PRO A 54 -13.01 14.73 9.54
CA PRO A 54 -14.19 13.90 9.40
C PRO A 54 -13.81 12.43 9.11
N GLY A 55 -14.62 11.49 9.60
CA GLY A 55 -14.52 10.08 9.28
C GLY A 55 -14.78 9.80 7.79
N LEU A 56 -14.62 8.56 7.39
CA LEU A 56 -14.72 8.14 5.99
C LEU A 56 -15.74 7.01 5.82
N GLY A 57 -16.65 7.18 4.88
CA GLY A 57 -17.60 6.16 4.47
C GLY A 57 -17.62 5.96 2.97
N SER A 58 -18.07 4.78 2.52
CA SER A 58 -18.22 4.46 1.09
C SER A 58 -19.11 5.45 0.33
N ALA A 59 -20.08 6.09 1.00
CA ALA A 59 -20.93 7.12 0.41
C ALA A 59 -20.15 8.34 -0.11
N SER A 60 -18.96 8.62 0.44
CA SER A 60 -18.10 9.71 -0.03
C SER A 60 -17.60 9.52 -1.46
N PHE A 61 -17.60 8.29 -1.96
CA PHE A 61 -17.14 7.92 -3.30
C PHE A 61 -18.26 7.87 -4.34
N SER A 62 -19.51 8.04 -3.93
CA SER A 62 -20.68 7.98 -4.83
C SER A 62 -20.98 9.29 -5.57
N GLN A 63 -20.14 10.31 -5.41
CA GLN A 63 -20.41 11.67 -5.93
C GLN A 63 -19.98 11.87 -7.39
N GLY A 64 -19.65 10.80 -8.12
CA GLY A 64 -19.34 10.85 -9.55
C GLY A 64 -17.99 11.47 -9.91
N GLN A 65 -17.15 11.82 -8.94
CA GLN A 65 -15.80 12.31 -9.17
C GLN A 65 -14.75 11.28 -8.72
N PRO A 66 -13.72 11.03 -9.54
CA PRO A 66 -12.62 10.14 -9.14
C PRO A 66 -11.89 10.72 -7.93
N ARG A 67 -11.59 9.86 -6.96
CA ARG A 67 -10.90 10.23 -5.71
C ARG A 67 -9.79 9.21 -5.45
N LEU A 68 -8.70 9.68 -4.89
CA LEU A 68 -7.64 8.81 -4.40
C LEU A 68 -7.99 8.34 -2.98
N LEU A 69 -7.95 7.05 -2.76
CA LEU A 69 -8.04 6.45 -1.43
C LEU A 69 -6.66 5.96 -1.02
N ASN A 70 -6.07 6.61 -0.03
CA ASN A 70 -4.79 6.22 0.56
C ASN A 70 -5.02 5.35 1.80
N ILE A 71 -4.26 4.27 1.94
CA ILE A 71 -4.26 3.43 3.14
C ILE A 71 -2.89 3.57 3.79
N PHE A 72 -2.85 4.04 5.03
CA PHE A 72 -1.59 4.33 5.71
C PHE A 72 -1.63 3.98 7.20
N ALA A 73 -0.46 4.01 7.83
CA ALA A 73 -0.32 3.97 9.28
C ALA A 73 0.81 4.90 9.73
N SER A 74 0.74 5.43 10.95
CA SER A 74 1.79 6.31 11.49
C SER A 74 3.14 5.63 11.66
N TRP A 75 3.15 4.31 11.82
CA TRP A 75 4.33 3.46 11.96
C TRP A 75 4.89 2.93 10.63
N CYS A 76 4.26 3.26 9.51
CA CYS A 76 4.63 2.79 8.18
C CYS A 76 5.73 3.67 7.57
N ILE A 77 6.95 3.18 7.49
CA ILE A 77 8.09 3.92 6.93
C ILE A 77 7.89 4.30 5.45
N PRO A 78 7.42 3.41 4.55
CA PRO A 78 7.11 3.79 3.18
C PRO A 78 6.09 4.93 3.07
N CYS A 79 5.09 4.98 3.98
CA CYS A 79 4.07 6.03 3.98
C CYS A 79 4.65 7.42 4.28
N ILE A 80 5.73 7.49 5.08
CA ILE A 80 6.48 8.73 5.30
C ILE A 80 7.13 9.20 3.99
N ALA A 81 7.71 8.28 3.24
CA ALA A 81 8.36 8.61 1.96
C ALA A 81 7.34 9.03 0.88
N GLU A 82 6.11 8.53 0.93
CA GLU A 82 5.03 8.88 0.00
C GLU A 82 4.36 10.22 0.33
N ALA A 83 4.42 10.69 1.57
CA ALA A 83 3.71 11.89 2.02
C ALA A 83 3.99 13.14 1.16
N PRO A 84 5.22 13.46 0.74
CA PRO A 84 5.48 14.61 -0.14
C PRO A 84 4.78 14.51 -1.50
N VAL A 85 4.70 13.30 -2.06
CA VAL A 85 4.02 13.06 -3.34
C VAL A 85 2.51 13.28 -3.21
N LEU A 86 1.92 12.78 -2.13
CA LEU A 86 0.49 12.99 -1.83
C LEU A 86 0.18 14.48 -1.62
N MET A 87 1.06 15.22 -0.94
CA MET A 87 0.93 16.68 -0.79
C MET A 87 0.98 17.39 -2.15
N GLN A 88 1.87 16.98 -3.04
CA GLN A 88 1.95 17.52 -4.39
C GLN A 88 0.69 17.19 -5.20
N MET A 89 0.18 15.96 -5.13
CA MET A 89 -1.08 15.59 -5.80
C MET A 89 -2.26 16.42 -5.27
N ARG A 90 -2.31 16.67 -3.96
CA ARG A 90 -3.30 17.54 -3.36
C ARG A 90 -3.23 18.96 -3.89
N SER A 91 -2.02 19.52 -4.03
CA SER A 91 -1.83 20.87 -4.59
C SER A 91 -2.25 21.00 -6.06
N MET A 92 -2.22 19.88 -6.80
CA MET A 92 -2.74 19.79 -8.16
C MET A 92 -4.27 19.60 -8.23
N GLY A 93 -4.96 19.62 -7.09
CA GLY A 93 -6.41 19.52 -7.02
C GLY A 93 -6.97 18.10 -6.94
N VAL A 94 -6.12 17.07 -6.79
CA VAL A 94 -6.60 15.69 -6.62
C VAL A 94 -7.28 15.54 -5.26
N PRO A 95 -8.56 15.13 -5.19
CA PRO A 95 -9.23 14.87 -3.92
C PRO A 95 -8.71 13.56 -3.32
N ILE A 96 -8.16 13.64 -2.10
CA ILE A 96 -7.55 12.51 -1.41
C ILE A 96 -8.32 12.27 -0.11
N ASP A 97 -8.76 11.03 0.09
CA ASP A 97 -9.27 10.51 1.36
C ASP A 97 -8.35 9.39 1.85
N ALA A 98 -8.34 9.13 3.15
CA ALA A 98 -7.44 8.13 3.70
C ALA A 98 -8.11 7.21 4.73
N ILE A 99 -7.51 6.04 4.91
CA ILE A 99 -7.81 5.10 5.99
C ILE A 99 -6.55 4.89 6.79
N ALA A 100 -6.59 5.26 8.09
CA ALA A 100 -5.55 4.93 9.05
C ALA A 100 -5.83 3.55 9.63
N ILE A 101 -4.87 2.63 9.51
CA ILE A 101 -5.06 1.25 9.94
C ILE A 101 -4.26 0.95 11.21
N ARG A 102 -4.91 0.24 12.17
CA ARG A 102 -4.27 -0.25 13.40
C ARG A 102 -3.45 0.82 14.11
N ASP A 103 -4.00 2.01 14.19
CA ASP A 103 -3.32 3.20 14.68
C ASP A 103 -4.11 3.87 15.81
N ARG A 104 -3.46 4.72 16.58
CA ARG A 104 -4.07 5.52 17.62
C ARG A 104 -4.29 6.95 17.12
N PRO A 105 -5.36 7.64 17.56
CA PRO A 105 -5.63 9.01 17.10
C PRO A 105 -4.47 9.97 17.32
N GLU A 106 -3.76 9.85 18.46
CA GLU A 106 -2.62 10.69 18.79
C GLU A 106 -1.42 10.46 17.88
N ASP A 107 -1.20 9.19 17.46
CA ASP A 107 -0.11 8.82 16.58
C ASP A 107 -0.38 9.29 15.15
N VAL A 108 -1.63 9.15 14.69
CA VAL A 108 -2.10 9.73 13.43
C VAL A 108 -1.90 11.23 13.42
N GLY A 109 -2.33 11.92 14.48
CA GLY A 109 -2.17 13.37 14.60
C GLY A 109 -0.70 13.80 14.51
N ARG A 110 0.20 13.10 15.22
CA ARG A 110 1.65 13.36 15.16
C ARG A 110 2.23 13.11 13.78
N PHE A 111 1.80 12.05 13.11
CA PHE A 111 2.22 11.74 11.74
C PHE A 111 1.86 12.86 10.78
N LEU A 112 0.60 13.32 10.81
CA LEU A 112 0.10 14.39 9.95
C LEU A 112 0.77 15.73 10.23
N ALA A 113 1.04 16.04 11.49
CA ALA A 113 1.75 17.27 11.87
C ALA A 113 3.19 17.31 11.33
N ARG A 114 3.87 16.16 11.24
CA ARG A 114 5.26 16.07 10.76
C ARG A 114 5.37 16.00 9.24
N ASN A 115 4.46 15.29 8.59
CA ASN A 115 4.57 14.94 7.17
C ASN A 115 3.60 15.71 6.27
N GLY A 116 2.71 16.52 6.85
CA GLY A 116 1.63 17.19 6.15
C GLY A 116 0.35 16.35 6.08
N ASN A 117 -0.77 17.01 5.81
CA ASN A 117 -2.08 16.38 5.68
C ASN A 117 -2.70 16.64 4.31
N PRO A 118 -2.55 15.73 3.34
CA PRO A 118 -3.17 15.87 2.03
C PRO A 118 -4.66 15.48 2.01
N ASN A 119 -5.16 14.83 3.08
CA ASN A 119 -6.43 14.14 3.09
C ASN A 119 -7.60 15.08 3.43
N GLN A 120 -8.74 14.87 2.79
CA GLN A 120 -10.00 15.57 3.11
C GLN A 120 -10.73 14.88 4.27
N ARG A 121 -10.71 13.57 4.30
CA ARG A 121 -11.32 12.70 5.32
C ARG A 121 -10.32 11.61 5.69
N ILE A 122 -10.34 11.22 6.96
CA ILE A 122 -9.51 10.10 7.44
C ILE A 122 -10.36 9.19 8.31
N GLY A 123 -10.61 7.97 7.84
CA GLY A 123 -11.31 6.94 8.58
C GLY A 123 -10.36 6.09 9.41
N SER A 124 -10.76 5.69 10.62
CA SER A 124 -10.01 4.81 11.51
C SER A 124 -10.46 3.36 11.33
N ASP A 125 -9.59 2.51 10.80
CA ASP A 125 -9.80 1.05 10.68
C ASP A 125 -8.88 0.32 11.67
N THR A 126 -9.25 0.35 12.95
CA THR A 126 -8.44 -0.17 14.05
C THR A 126 -8.13 -1.66 13.97
N VAL A 127 -8.96 -2.42 13.27
CA VAL A 127 -8.80 -3.89 13.10
C VAL A 127 -8.34 -4.29 11.69
N GLY A 128 -8.31 -3.36 10.74
CA GLY A 128 -7.90 -3.62 9.35
C GLY A 128 -8.95 -4.34 8.52
N LYS A 129 -10.21 -4.35 8.95
CA LYS A 129 -11.30 -5.06 8.25
C LYS A 129 -11.61 -4.44 6.89
N VAL A 130 -11.69 -3.11 6.84
CA VAL A 130 -11.98 -2.39 5.59
C VAL A 130 -10.79 -2.51 4.64
N GLN A 131 -9.56 -2.38 5.14
CA GLN A 131 -8.35 -2.63 4.36
C GLN A 131 -8.39 -3.96 3.63
N ILE A 132 -8.69 -5.06 4.34
CA ILE A 132 -8.77 -6.40 3.76
C ILE A 132 -9.89 -6.50 2.72
N SER A 133 -11.06 -5.91 2.99
CA SER A 133 -12.20 -5.92 2.05
C SER A 133 -11.91 -5.18 0.76
N LEU A 134 -11.00 -4.19 0.79
CA LEU A 134 -10.49 -3.47 -0.37
C LEU A 134 -9.38 -4.21 -1.12
N GLY A 135 -9.00 -5.41 -0.65
CA GLY A 135 -7.98 -6.24 -1.28
C GLY A 135 -6.55 -5.80 -1.00
N SER A 136 -6.33 -4.87 -0.06
CA SER A 136 -5.00 -4.48 0.42
C SER A 136 -4.58 -5.42 1.56
N SER A 137 -3.38 -5.99 1.47
CA SER A 137 -2.83 -6.92 2.47
C SER A 137 -1.80 -6.27 3.40
N GLY A 138 -1.39 -5.03 3.12
CA GLY A 138 -0.38 -4.30 3.90
C GLY A 138 -0.33 -2.81 3.56
N VAL A 139 0.50 -2.10 4.29
CA VAL A 139 0.92 -0.71 4.09
C VAL A 139 2.42 -0.61 4.21
#